data_947573599ee31d7db4814dd55be9bb1d
#
_entry.id   947573599ee31d7db4814dd55be9bb1d
#
_cell.length_a   1.000
_cell.length_b   1.000
_cell.length_c   1.000
_cell.angle_alpha   90.00
_cell.angle_beta   90.00
_cell.angle_gamma   90.00
#
_symmetry.space_group_name_H-M   'P 1'
#
loop_
_entity.id
_entity.type
_entity.pdbx_description
1 polymer ?
#
loop_
_entity_poly.entity_id
_entity_poly.type
_entity_poly.pdbx_seq_one_letter_code
_entity_poly.pdbx_strand_id
1 'polypeptide(L)'
;LQGEQIRITNRAFVATNDYSLGSEISVNAVDRWSELMPEAVLEGADRLLFGYFKVPLANADDTGSPLGVSVYSRAVELIKEGDRRYSNICWEYEGTQLAVHVATSMLKYNRDLDKFEYPGGQDRLYRNVEYNTGATDKPFMDTFSPEIRDTALFNGFNNQLKLIEFACCLAYGTLSDPQNVDKTATEIKTSKQRSYTFVSDTQLALQTALEDLVYAM
;
A
#
# COMPACT_ATOMS: atom_id res chain seq x y z
N LEU A 1 1.64 -37.18 29.78
CA LEU A 1 2.70 -36.70 28.90
C LEU A 1 4.02 -37.12 29.52
N GLN A 2 4.61 -38.19 28.98
CA GLN A 2 5.98 -38.59 29.34
C GLN A 2 6.94 -37.67 28.61
N GLY A 3 7.80 -36.98 29.36
CA GLY A 3 9.00 -36.23 28.96
C GLY A 3 9.06 -35.74 27.54
N GLU A 4 8.44 -34.60 27.26
CA GLU A 4 8.63 -33.96 25.99
C GLU A 4 10.05 -33.45 25.88
N GLN A 5 10.83 -34.01 24.96
CA GLN A 5 12.15 -33.53 24.61
C GLN A 5 11.97 -32.54 23.45
N ILE A 6 12.54 -31.35 23.61
CA ILE A 6 12.62 -30.37 22.51
C ILE A 6 13.98 -30.55 21.85
N ARG A 7 13.96 -30.92 20.55
CA ARG A 7 15.16 -31.01 19.74
C ARG A 7 15.29 -29.71 18.92
N ILE A 8 16.41 -29.03 19.12
CA ILE A 8 16.79 -27.83 18.37
C ILE A 8 17.87 -28.24 17.38
N THR A 9 17.64 -27.99 16.08
CA THR A 9 18.61 -28.22 15.01
C THR A 9 18.99 -26.89 14.40
N ASN A 10 20.27 -26.53 14.50
CA ASN A 10 20.81 -25.31 13.88
C ASN A 10 21.35 -25.63 12.51
N ARG A 11 20.93 -24.86 11.49
CA ARG A 11 21.36 -25.00 10.10
C ARG A 11 21.84 -23.67 9.57
N ALA A 12 22.97 -23.65 8.90
CA ALA A 12 23.54 -22.46 8.28
C ALA A 12 23.52 -22.59 6.74
N PHE A 13 23.23 -21.50 6.06
CA PHE A 13 23.17 -21.46 4.61
C PHE A 13 23.95 -20.26 4.10
N VAL A 14 24.65 -20.45 2.96
CA VAL A 14 25.33 -19.36 2.23
C VAL A 14 24.60 -19.15 0.92
N ALA A 15 24.03 -17.98 0.76
CA ALA A 15 23.39 -17.53 -0.47
C ALA A 15 24.38 -16.80 -1.37
N THR A 16 24.30 -17.06 -2.66
CA THR A 16 25.05 -16.35 -3.71
C THR A 16 24.26 -15.16 -4.28
N ASN A 17 22.96 -15.07 -3.96
CA ASN A 17 22.08 -13.99 -4.37
C ASN A 17 21.00 -13.78 -3.31
N ASP A 18 20.30 -12.63 -3.36
CA ASP A 18 19.30 -12.23 -2.38
C ASP A 18 17.96 -12.99 -2.49
N TYR A 19 17.79 -13.85 -3.49
CA TYR A 19 16.53 -14.52 -3.80
C TYR A 19 16.53 -16.04 -3.51
N SER A 20 17.66 -16.58 -3.04
CA SER A 20 17.77 -18.02 -2.74
C SER A 20 18.38 -18.28 -1.37
N LEU A 21 17.91 -19.33 -0.70
CA LEU A 21 18.48 -19.76 0.57
C LEU A 21 19.96 -20.21 0.46
N GLY A 22 20.37 -20.61 -0.74
CA GLY A 22 21.73 -21.04 -1.03
C GLY A 22 22.06 -22.47 -0.60
N SER A 23 23.36 -22.74 -0.43
CA SER A 23 23.86 -24.06 -0.03
C SER A 23 24.02 -24.16 1.46
N GLU A 24 23.66 -25.32 2.04
CA GLU A 24 23.87 -25.60 3.45
C GLU A 24 25.36 -25.76 3.76
N ILE A 25 25.82 -25.12 4.82
CA ILE A 25 27.18 -25.19 5.35
C ILE A 25 27.15 -25.61 6.80
N SER A 26 28.31 -26.02 7.34
CA SER A 26 28.44 -26.27 8.81
C SER A 26 28.18 -24.98 9.60
N VAL A 27 27.38 -25.05 10.66
CA VAL A 27 27.14 -23.93 11.57
C VAL A 27 28.44 -23.34 12.10
N ASN A 28 29.40 -24.24 12.44
CA ASN A 28 30.70 -23.85 12.96
C ASN A 28 31.67 -23.25 11.92
N ALA A 29 31.31 -23.25 10.66
CA ALA A 29 32.11 -22.57 9.61
C ALA A 29 31.95 -21.03 9.66
N VAL A 30 30.99 -20.52 10.43
CA VAL A 30 30.79 -19.09 10.66
C VAL A 30 31.36 -18.74 12.03
N ASP A 31 32.40 -17.93 12.11
CA ASP A 31 33.09 -17.56 13.35
C ASP A 31 32.15 -17.11 14.47
N ARG A 32 31.13 -16.36 14.12
CA ARG A 32 30.12 -15.85 15.06
C ARG A 32 29.26 -16.94 15.69
N TRP A 33 29.17 -18.11 15.05
CA TRP A 33 28.35 -19.24 15.47
C TRP A 33 29.20 -20.47 15.85
N SER A 34 30.50 -20.30 15.96
CA SER A 34 31.45 -21.40 16.25
C SER A 34 31.14 -22.18 17.54
N GLU A 35 30.48 -21.52 18.51
CA GLU A 35 30.07 -22.10 19.77
C GLU A 35 28.69 -22.76 19.74
N LEU A 36 27.92 -22.59 18.66
CA LEU A 36 26.60 -23.19 18.56
C LEU A 36 26.70 -24.68 18.23
N MET A 37 26.02 -25.50 19.03
CA MET A 37 25.86 -26.92 18.73
C MET A 37 24.94 -27.11 17.52
N PRO A 38 25.31 -27.95 16.55
CA PRO A 38 24.44 -28.27 15.41
C PRO A 38 23.10 -28.87 15.85
N GLU A 39 23.09 -29.61 16.91
CA GLU A 39 21.89 -30.20 17.50
C GLU A 39 21.96 -30.13 19.02
N ALA A 40 20.88 -29.71 19.66
CA ALA A 40 20.72 -29.70 21.11
C ALA A 40 19.38 -30.35 21.48
N VAL A 41 19.38 -31.17 22.51
CA VAL A 41 18.16 -31.77 23.06
C VAL A 41 17.96 -31.22 24.46
N LEU A 42 16.78 -30.62 24.67
CA LEU A 42 16.38 -30.08 25.95
C LEU A 42 15.32 -30.99 26.58
N GLU A 43 15.57 -31.41 27.83
CA GLU A 43 14.65 -32.24 28.59
C GLU A 43 13.90 -31.39 29.62
N GLY A 44 12.62 -31.71 29.82
CA GLY A 44 11.80 -31.05 30.84
C GLY A 44 11.25 -29.68 30.47
N ALA A 45 11.38 -29.24 29.21
CA ALA A 45 10.70 -28.05 28.71
C ALA A 45 9.27 -28.40 28.29
N ASP A 46 8.31 -27.72 28.86
CA ASP A 46 6.88 -27.89 28.57
C ASP A 46 6.37 -26.97 27.44
N ARG A 47 7.19 -26.02 26.98
CA ARG A 47 6.91 -25.06 25.95
C ARG A 47 8.06 -24.91 24.96
N LEU A 48 7.74 -24.40 23.77
CA LEU A 48 8.75 -24.00 22.78
C LEU A 48 9.59 -22.83 23.33
N LEU A 49 10.89 -22.83 23.06
CA LEU A 49 11.82 -21.82 23.56
C LEU A 49 11.95 -20.65 22.57
N PHE A 50 10.82 -20.19 22.05
CA PHE A 50 10.73 -18.97 21.24
C PHE A 50 9.34 -18.37 21.35
N GLY A 51 9.26 -17.04 21.31
CA GLY A 51 7.99 -16.33 21.20
C GLY A 51 7.58 -16.21 19.73
N TYR A 52 6.36 -16.62 19.40
CA TYR A 52 5.80 -16.46 18.06
C TYR A 52 4.65 -15.47 18.08
N PHE A 53 4.89 -14.29 17.48
CA PHE A 53 3.85 -13.28 17.31
C PHE A 53 3.25 -13.36 15.90
N LYS A 54 1.94 -13.41 15.81
CA LYS A 54 1.18 -13.23 14.55
C LYS A 54 -0.01 -12.32 14.79
N VAL A 55 -0.35 -11.54 13.76
CA VAL A 55 -1.59 -10.76 13.78
C VAL A 55 -2.78 -11.72 13.87
N PRO A 56 -3.77 -11.47 14.77
CA PRO A 56 -4.90 -12.36 15.02
C PRO A 56 -5.94 -12.29 13.88
N LEU A 57 -5.50 -12.53 12.65
CA LEU A 57 -6.31 -12.62 11.46
C LEU A 57 -6.20 -14.03 10.86
N ALA A 58 -7.32 -14.55 10.38
CA ALA A 58 -7.32 -15.81 9.65
C ALA A 58 -6.64 -15.63 8.28
N ASN A 59 -5.76 -16.55 7.94
CA ASN A 59 -5.20 -16.64 6.61
C ASN A 59 -6.27 -17.21 5.67
N ALA A 60 -6.79 -16.36 4.76
CA ALA A 60 -7.82 -16.74 3.80
C ALA A 60 -7.24 -17.37 2.53
N ASP A 61 -5.96 -17.11 2.23
CA ASP A 61 -5.29 -17.60 1.03
C ASP A 61 -4.79 -19.04 1.23
N ASP A 62 -4.31 -19.34 2.44
CA ASP A 62 -3.88 -20.69 2.84
C ASP A 62 -4.37 -21.01 4.25
N THR A 63 -5.52 -21.66 4.32
CA THR A 63 -6.18 -22.02 5.59
C THR A 63 -5.44 -23.09 6.38
N GLY A 64 -4.53 -23.83 5.76
CA GLY A 64 -3.68 -24.86 6.40
C GLY A 64 -2.36 -24.29 6.95
N SER A 65 -1.99 -23.07 6.59
CA SER A 65 -0.74 -22.46 7.00
C SER A 65 -0.81 -21.93 8.43
N PRO A 66 0.18 -22.22 9.28
CA PRO A 66 0.33 -21.61 10.61
C PRO A 66 0.79 -20.16 10.55
N LEU A 67 1.22 -19.67 9.37
CA LEU A 67 1.78 -18.33 9.18
C LEU A 67 0.73 -17.25 9.35
N GLY A 68 1.14 -16.14 9.95
CA GLY A 68 0.32 -14.93 10.04
C GLY A 68 0.18 -14.23 8.69
N VAL A 69 -0.83 -13.39 8.60
CA VAL A 69 -1.06 -12.51 7.44
C VAL A 69 -0.94 -11.06 7.84
N SER A 70 -0.65 -10.20 6.89
CA SER A 70 -0.60 -8.76 7.15
C SER A 70 -2.00 -8.18 7.44
N VAL A 71 -2.05 -7.08 8.19
CA VAL A 71 -3.30 -6.37 8.50
C VAL A 71 -4.08 -5.98 7.24
N TYR A 72 -3.38 -5.66 6.18
CA TYR A 72 -3.97 -5.24 4.90
C TYR A 72 -4.15 -6.37 3.88
N SER A 73 -3.87 -7.63 4.23
CA SER A 73 -3.98 -8.77 3.29
C SER A 73 -5.32 -8.83 2.57
N ARG A 74 -6.41 -8.59 3.31
CA ARG A 74 -7.77 -8.58 2.76
C ARG A 74 -8.10 -7.34 1.92
N ALA A 75 -7.28 -6.30 2.00
CA ALA A 75 -7.48 -5.03 1.32
C ALA A 75 -6.60 -4.85 0.09
N VAL A 76 -5.74 -5.79 -0.26
CA VAL A 76 -4.74 -5.63 -1.33
C VAL A 76 -5.38 -5.19 -2.65
N GLU A 77 -6.42 -5.86 -3.10
CA GLU A 77 -7.10 -5.51 -4.35
C GLU A 77 -7.86 -4.17 -4.25
N LEU A 78 -8.41 -3.86 -3.06
CA LEU A 78 -9.06 -2.57 -2.81
C LEU A 78 -8.03 -1.42 -2.81
N ILE A 79 -6.82 -1.66 -2.31
CA ILE A 79 -5.73 -0.67 -2.32
C ILE A 79 -5.26 -0.42 -3.75
N LYS A 80 -5.06 -1.46 -4.56
CA LYS A 80 -4.73 -1.31 -5.99
C LYS A 80 -5.79 -0.51 -6.75
N GLU A 81 -7.06 -0.78 -6.49
CA GLU A 81 -8.14 -0.02 -7.09
C GLU A 81 -8.16 1.44 -6.60
N GLY A 82 -7.85 1.67 -5.31
CA GLY A 82 -7.70 3.01 -4.75
C GLY A 82 -6.58 3.81 -5.43
N ASP A 83 -5.42 3.19 -5.63
CA ASP A 83 -4.28 3.79 -6.33
C ASP A 83 -4.64 4.16 -7.78
N ARG A 84 -5.34 3.26 -8.49
CA ARG A 84 -5.83 3.54 -9.83
C ARG A 84 -6.82 4.71 -9.88
N ARG A 85 -7.74 4.80 -8.91
CA ARG A 85 -8.70 5.91 -8.81
C ARG A 85 -7.99 7.23 -8.53
N TYR A 86 -7.02 7.23 -7.64
CA TYR A 86 -6.22 8.41 -7.35
C TYR A 86 -5.43 8.88 -8.58
N SER A 87 -4.81 7.96 -9.31
CA SER A 87 -4.14 8.27 -10.57
C SER A 87 -5.09 8.88 -11.61
N ASN A 88 -6.33 8.39 -11.69
CA ASN A 88 -7.35 8.96 -12.56
C ASN A 88 -7.76 10.39 -12.15
N ILE A 89 -7.81 10.67 -10.84
CA ILE A 89 -8.04 12.02 -10.33
C ILE A 89 -6.91 12.96 -10.76
N CYS A 90 -5.66 12.56 -10.57
CA CYS A 90 -4.50 13.33 -11.03
C CYS A 90 -4.54 13.59 -12.52
N TRP A 91 -4.87 12.56 -13.31
CA TRP A 91 -5.01 12.69 -14.76
C TRP A 91 -6.15 13.65 -15.17
N GLU A 92 -7.28 13.63 -14.46
CA GLU A 92 -8.38 14.57 -14.69
C GLU A 92 -7.93 16.02 -14.51
N TYR A 93 -7.20 16.31 -13.42
CA TYR A 93 -6.64 17.64 -13.16
C TYR A 93 -5.61 18.06 -14.20
N GLU A 94 -4.78 17.15 -14.67
CA GLU A 94 -3.83 17.43 -15.75
C GLU A 94 -4.53 17.64 -17.10
N GLY A 95 -5.51 16.78 -17.39
CA GLY A 95 -6.23 16.79 -18.67
C GLY A 95 -7.17 17.99 -18.84
N THR A 96 -7.72 18.49 -17.73
CA THR A 96 -8.70 19.60 -17.72
C THR A 96 -8.06 20.98 -17.56
N GLN A 97 -6.72 21.08 -17.58
CA GLN A 97 -6.05 22.38 -17.51
C GLN A 97 -6.52 23.29 -18.66
N LEU A 98 -6.77 24.55 -18.28
CA LEU A 98 -7.08 25.58 -19.26
C LEU A 98 -6.03 25.58 -20.38
N ALA A 99 -6.46 25.44 -21.60
CA ALA A 99 -5.58 25.50 -22.75
C ALA A 99 -6.23 26.36 -23.89
N VAL A 100 -5.39 27.00 -24.66
CA VAL A 100 -5.77 27.68 -25.85
C VAL A 100 -5.25 26.88 -27.04
N HIS A 101 -6.16 26.35 -27.82
CA HIS A 101 -5.85 25.70 -29.09
C HIS A 101 -5.54 26.74 -30.15
N VAL A 102 -4.36 26.70 -30.70
CA VAL A 102 -3.91 27.65 -31.74
C VAL A 102 -3.57 26.88 -33.02
N ALA A 103 -4.06 27.34 -34.14
CA ALA A 103 -3.69 26.74 -35.41
C ALA A 103 -2.20 26.90 -35.67
N THR A 104 -1.54 25.84 -36.12
CA THR A 104 -0.11 25.82 -36.46
C THR A 104 0.28 26.95 -37.39
N SER A 105 -0.60 27.31 -38.30
CA SER A 105 -0.39 28.41 -39.26
C SER A 105 -0.27 29.80 -38.62
N MET A 106 -0.70 29.97 -37.37
CA MET A 106 -0.63 31.25 -36.65
C MET A 106 0.64 31.37 -35.78
N LEU A 107 1.37 30.26 -35.58
CA LEU A 107 2.58 30.23 -34.74
C LEU A 107 3.81 30.54 -35.61
N LYS A 108 4.77 31.28 -35.02
CA LYS A 108 6.08 31.46 -35.62
C LYS A 108 6.94 30.23 -35.33
N TYR A 109 7.51 29.68 -36.38
CA TYR A 109 8.48 28.61 -36.25
C TYR A 109 9.90 29.18 -36.06
N ASN A 110 10.52 28.86 -34.95
CA ASN A 110 11.91 29.23 -34.66
C ASN A 110 12.83 28.13 -35.17
N ARG A 111 13.60 28.41 -36.22
CA ARG A 111 14.53 27.45 -36.84
C ARG A 111 15.72 27.10 -35.97
N ASP A 112 16.16 28.01 -35.08
CA ASP A 112 17.31 27.82 -34.24
C ASP A 112 17.04 26.88 -33.07
N LEU A 113 15.76 26.86 -32.59
CA LEU A 113 15.30 26.01 -31.49
C LEU A 113 14.52 24.79 -31.96
N ASP A 114 14.24 24.68 -33.27
CA ASP A 114 13.39 23.65 -33.89
C ASP A 114 12.01 23.52 -33.20
N LYS A 115 11.40 24.67 -32.84
CA LYS A 115 10.14 24.74 -32.10
C LYS A 115 9.28 25.89 -32.53
N PHE A 116 7.96 25.74 -32.29
CA PHE A 116 7.02 26.86 -32.43
C PHE A 116 7.13 27.81 -31.24
N GLU A 117 7.13 29.10 -31.49
CA GLU A 117 7.08 30.16 -30.48
C GLU A 117 5.65 30.47 -30.10
N TYR A 118 5.36 30.42 -28.81
CA TYR A 118 4.06 30.76 -28.25
C TYR A 118 4.08 32.19 -27.68
N PRO A 119 2.95 32.90 -27.76
CA PRO A 119 2.84 34.25 -27.21
C PRO A 119 3.19 34.31 -25.73
N GLY A 120 4.05 35.23 -25.34
CA GLY A 120 4.40 35.48 -23.93
C GLY A 120 5.23 34.39 -23.23
N GLY A 121 5.74 33.41 -23.98
CA GLY A 121 6.55 32.32 -23.38
C GLY A 121 5.78 31.36 -22.47
N GLN A 122 4.46 31.32 -22.62
CA GLN A 122 3.54 30.47 -21.84
C GLN A 122 3.21 29.17 -22.58
N ASP A 123 4.21 28.37 -22.88
CA ASP A 123 4.08 27.11 -23.64
C ASP A 123 3.02 26.16 -23.06
N ARG A 124 2.82 26.20 -21.73
CA ARG A 124 1.85 25.33 -21.05
C ARG A 124 0.38 25.70 -21.35
N LEU A 125 0.10 26.97 -21.66
CA LEU A 125 -1.25 27.46 -21.95
C LEU A 125 -1.68 27.14 -23.37
N TYR A 126 -0.74 27.09 -24.31
CA TYR A 126 -1.03 26.94 -25.72
C TYR A 126 -0.82 25.51 -26.20
N ARG A 127 -1.81 24.98 -26.92
CA ARG A 127 -1.73 23.69 -27.61
C ARG A 127 -1.80 23.91 -29.11
N ASN A 128 -0.80 23.39 -29.81
CA ASN A 128 -0.76 23.42 -31.25
C ASN A 128 -1.74 22.39 -31.84
N VAL A 129 -2.62 22.81 -32.73
CA VAL A 129 -3.58 21.94 -33.41
C VAL A 129 -3.50 22.16 -34.91
N GLU A 130 -3.32 21.08 -35.68
CA GLU A 130 -3.41 21.12 -37.12
C GLU A 130 -4.89 21.09 -37.54
N TYR A 131 -5.38 22.19 -38.00
CA TYR A 131 -6.70 22.25 -38.63
C TYR A 131 -6.57 21.92 -40.11
N ASN A 132 -7.35 20.96 -40.58
CA ASN A 132 -7.42 20.63 -42.00
C ASN A 132 -8.09 21.78 -42.74
N THR A 133 -7.37 22.44 -43.64
CA THR A 133 -7.76 23.67 -44.37
C THR A 133 -9.01 23.55 -45.24
N GLY A 134 -9.62 22.35 -45.34
CA GLY A 134 -10.87 22.12 -46.08
C GLY A 134 -12.17 22.37 -45.31
N ALA A 135 -12.11 22.66 -44.00
CA ALA A 135 -13.31 22.93 -43.20
C ALA A 135 -13.41 24.44 -42.93
N THR A 136 -14.33 25.09 -43.64
CA THR A 136 -14.52 26.55 -43.69
C THR A 136 -15.03 27.19 -42.39
N ASP A 137 -15.35 26.39 -41.33
CA ASP A 137 -16.09 26.87 -40.14
C ASP A 137 -15.36 26.65 -38.82
N LYS A 138 -14.07 26.32 -38.79
CA LYS A 138 -13.36 26.15 -37.51
C LYS A 138 -12.57 27.40 -37.14
N PRO A 139 -12.71 27.89 -35.88
CA PRO A 139 -11.95 29.05 -35.42
C PRO A 139 -10.46 28.73 -35.39
N PHE A 140 -9.63 29.70 -35.84
CA PHE A 140 -8.16 29.57 -35.77
C PHE A 140 -7.63 29.53 -34.34
N MET A 141 -8.44 29.85 -33.35
CA MET A 141 -8.15 29.82 -31.93
C MET A 141 -9.41 29.37 -31.17
N ASP A 142 -9.25 28.42 -30.27
CA ASP A 142 -10.33 27.92 -29.43
C ASP A 142 -9.83 27.74 -28.00
N THR A 143 -10.70 28.02 -27.04
CA THR A 143 -10.36 27.89 -25.60
C THR A 143 -10.92 26.58 -25.08
N PHE A 144 -10.05 25.71 -24.64
CA PHE A 144 -10.39 24.47 -23.99
C PHE A 144 -10.44 24.69 -22.46
N SER A 145 -11.63 24.70 -21.88
CA SER A 145 -11.87 24.86 -20.44
C SER A 145 -13.01 23.94 -20.00
N PRO A 146 -12.76 22.63 -19.93
CA PRO A 146 -13.77 21.70 -19.46
C PRO A 146 -14.04 21.85 -17.96
N GLU A 147 -15.25 21.52 -17.53
CA GLU A 147 -15.57 21.42 -16.11
C GLU A 147 -14.91 20.20 -15.48
N ILE A 148 -14.30 20.39 -14.32
CA ILE A 148 -13.66 19.33 -13.55
C ILE A 148 -14.73 18.61 -12.72
N ARG A 149 -14.76 17.28 -12.79
CA ARG A 149 -15.69 16.43 -12.03
C ARG A 149 -15.14 16.08 -10.64
N ASP A 150 -14.45 17.01 -10.00
CA ASP A 150 -13.72 16.80 -8.75
C ASP A 150 -14.58 16.19 -7.64
N THR A 151 -15.72 16.77 -7.34
CA THR A 151 -16.64 16.30 -6.29
C THR A 151 -17.04 14.84 -6.48
N ALA A 152 -17.41 14.45 -7.70
CA ALA A 152 -17.80 13.06 -7.99
C ALA A 152 -16.62 12.09 -7.86
N LEU A 153 -15.44 12.49 -8.33
CA LEU A 153 -14.22 11.70 -8.27
C LEU A 153 -13.74 11.50 -6.82
N PHE A 154 -13.68 12.58 -6.04
CA PHE A 154 -13.30 12.50 -4.63
C PHE A 154 -14.32 11.73 -3.79
N ASN A 155 -15.62 11.87 -4.05
CA ASN A 155 -16.64 11.05 -3.37
C ASN A 155 -16.46 9.56 -3.68
N GLY A 156 -16.18 9.21 -4.95
CA GLY A 156 -15.87 7.85 -5.35
C GLY A 156 -14.61 7.30 -4.69
N PHE A 157 -13.55 8.10 -4.60
CA PHE A 157 -12.31 7.76 -3.93
C PHE A 157 -12.51 7.60 -2.42
N ASN A 158 -13.23 8.52 -1.78
CA ASN A 158 -13.55 8.45 -0.36
C ASN A 158 -14.36 7.18 0.00
N ASN A 159 -15.29 6.78 -0.85
CA ASN A 159 -15.99 5.50 -0.69
C ASN A 159 -15.04 4.29 -0.79
N GLN A 160 -14.05 4.35 -1.67
CA GLN A 160 -13.00 3.32 -1.77
C GLN A 160 -12.17 3.24 -0.49
N LEU A 161 -11.78 4.38 0.10
CA LEU A 161 -11.07 4.43 1.38
C LEU A 161 -11.89 3.79 2.51
N LYS A 162 -13.21 4.01 2.55
CA LYS A 162 -14.11 3.35 3.52
C LYS A 162 -14.12 1.82 3.38
N LEU A 163 -14.05 1.30 2.16
CA LEU A 163 -13.95 -0.15 1.93
C LEU A 163 -12.61 -0.70 2.42
N ILE A 164 -11.51 0.03 2.21
CA ILE A 164 -10.18 -0.32 2.72
C ILE A 164 -10.18 -0.32 4.26
N GLU A 165 -10.74 0.71 4.90
CA GLU A 165 -10.90 0.77 6.36
C GLU A 165 -11.67 -0.44 6.89
N PHE A 166 -12.75 -0.80 6.20
CA PHE A 166 -13.54 -1.97 6.58
C PHE A 166 -12.73 -3.26 6.49
N ALA A 167 -12.00 -3.47 5.41
CA ALA A 167 -11.19 -4.67 5.17
C ALA A 167 -10.01 -4.79 6.15
N CYS A 168 -9.41 -3.66 6.55
CA CYS A 168 -8.31 -3.59 7.50
C CYS A 168 -8.75 -3.52 8.98
N CYS A 169 -10.04 -3.69 9.28
CA CYS A 169 -10.59 -3.56 10.64
C CYS A 169 -10.37 -2.17 11.28
N LEU A 170 -10.19 -1.13 10.47
CA LEU A 170 -10.05 0.25 10.93
C LEU A 170 -11.43 0.89 11.18
N ALA A 171 -11.44 1.92 12.04
CA ALA A 171 -12.61 2.74 12.22
C ALA A 171 -12.83 3.62 10.97
N TYR A 172 -14.09 3.85 10.61
CA TYR A 172 -14.41 4.80 9.54
C TYR A 172 -13.96 6.22 9.90
N GLY A 173 -13.34 6.90 8.95
CA GLY A 173 -12.74 8.21 9.14
C GLY A 173 -11.29 8.16 9.64
N THR A 174 -10.63 7.00 9.57
CA THR A 174 -9.19 6.87 9.82
C THR A 174 -8.39 7.25 8.59
N LEU A 175 -8.82 6.80 7.40
CA LEU A 175 -8.26 7.10 6.08
C LEU A 175 -9.22 7.94 5.26
N SER A 176 -10.52 7.64 5.35
CA SER A 176 -11.58 8.36 4.66
C SER A 176 -11.90 9.66 5.36
N ASP A 177 -12.46 10.62 4.60
CA ASP A 177 -12.94 11.87 5.16
C ASP A 177 -14.07 11.60 6.18
N PRO A 178 -13.91 12.00 7.45
CA PRO A 178 -14.96 11.86 8.45
C PRO A 178 -16.13 12.78 8.06
N GLN A 179 -17.29 12.21 7.82
CA GLN A 179 -18.49 13.00 7.61
C GLN A 179 -18.76 13.82 8.87
N ASN A 180 -18.81 15.14 8.72
CA ASN A 180 -19.20 16.10 9.77
C ASN A 180 -20.70 15.97 10.06
N VAL A 181 -21.11 14.85 10.62
CA VAL A 181 -22.43 14.70 11.22
C VAL A 181 -22.22 14.75 12.72
N ASP A 182 -22.97 15.59 13.39
CA ASP A 182 -23.00 15.63 14.86
C ASP A 182 -23.35 14.24 15.39
N LYS A 183 -22.33 13.51 15.81
CA LYS A 183 -22.47 12.14 16.35
C LYS A 183 -22.53 12.21 17.86
N THR A 184 -23.44 11.48 18.44
CA THR A 184 -23.47 11.29 19.89
C THR A 184 -22.24 10.53 20.38
N ALA A 185 -21.85 10.70 21.63
CA ALA A 185 -20.70 9.99 22.22
C ALA A 185 -20.84 8.46 22.09
N THR A 186 -22.06 7.92 22.10
CA THR A 186 -22.35 6.51 21.93
C THR A 186 -22.06 6.05 20.50
N GLU A 187 -22.47 6.83 19.49
CA GLU A 187 -22.20 6.51 18.07
C GLU A 187 -20.71 6.55 17.74
N ILE A 188 -19.99 7.53 18.31
CA ILE A 188 -18.52 7.61 18.17
C ILE A 188 -17.86 6.37 18.78
N LYS A 189 -18.29 5.95 19.96
CA LYS A 189 -17.77 4.76 20.64
C LYS A 189 -18.04 3.49 19.82
N THR A 190 -19.26 3.33 19.33
CA THR A 190 -19.65 2.17 18.51
C THR A 190 -18.87 2.14 17.18
N SER A 191 -18.69 3.28 16.53
CA SER A 191 -17.93 3.35 15.25
C SER A 191 -16.45 2.98 15.43
N LYS A 192 -15.86 3.28 16.60
CA LYS A 192 -14.47 2.95 16.92
C LYS A 192 -14.29 1.55 17.52
N GLN A 193 -15.36 0.87 17.90
CA GLN A 193 -15.30 -0.41 18.61
C GLN A 193 -14.53 -1.49 17.82
N ARG A 194 -14.71 -1.54 16.50
CA ARG A 194 -14.01 -2.51 15.64
C ARG A 194 -12.49 -2.33 15.72
N SER A 195 -12.02 -1.10 15.55
CA SER A 195 -10.59 -0.78 15.64
C SER A 195 -10.04 -1.07 17.03
N TYR A 196 -10.79 -0.70 18.07
CA TYR A 196 -10.42 -0.98 19.44
C TYR A 196 -10.29 -2.49 19.72
N THR A 197 -11.26 -3.28 19.30
CA THR A 197 -11.23 -4.74 19.48
C THR A 197 -10.03 -5.35 18.76
N PHE A 198 -9.79 -4.97 17.51
CA PHE A 198 -8.66 -5.47 16.74
C PHE A 198 -7.30 -5.12 17.37
N VAL A 199 -7.14 -3.89 17.86
CA VAL A 199 -5.92 -3.46 18.57
C VAL A 199 -5.75 -4.24 19.88
N SER A 200 -6.83 -4.42 20.65
CA SER A 200 -6.82 -5.18 21.90
C SER A 200 -6.42 -6.65 21.66
N ASP A 201 -6.98 -7.30 20.65
CA ASP A 201 -6.65 -8.67 20.28
C ASP A 201 -5.17 -8.80 19.84
N THR A 202 -4.68 -7.80 19.11
CA THR A 202 -3.28 -7.74 18.67
C THR A 202 -2.33 -7.56 19.86
N GLN A 203 -2.70 -6.72 20.82
CA GLN A 203 -1.94 -6.53 22.07
C GLN A 203 -1.90 -7.80 22.89
N LEU A 204 -3.02 -8.50 23.00
CA LEU A 204 -3.07 -9.79 23.71
C LEU A 204 -2.20 -10.86 23.05
N ALA A 205 -2.23 -10.95 21.72
CA ALA A 205 -1.36 -11.87 20.96
C ALA A 205 0.13 -11.52 21.16
N LEU A 206 0.47 -10.24 21.17
CA LEU A 206 1.83 -9.78 21.45
C LEU A 206 2.26 -10.12 22.90
N GLN A 207 1.38 -9.88 23.87
CA GLN A 207 1.65 -10.21 25.26
C GLN A 207 1.95 -11.71 25.43
N THR A 208 1.15 -12.58 24.83
CA THR A 208 1.38 -14.03 24.86
C THR A 208 2.75 -14.40 24.27
N ALA A 209 3.11 -13.81 23.12
CA ALA A 209 4.41 -14.07 22.50
C ALA A 209 5.58 -13.57 23.36
N LEU A 210 5.41 -12.44 24.07
CA LEU A 210 6.42 -11.94 25.02
C LEU A 210 6.54 -12.81 26.27
N GLU A 211 5.43 -13.35 26.79
CA GLU A 211 5.43 -14.29 27.91
C GLU A 211 6.20 -15.58 27.54
N ASP A 212 6.00 -16.11 26.31
CA ASP A 212 6.77 -17.25 25.81
C ASP A 212 8.26 -16.92 25.66
N LEU A 213 8.58 -15.70 25.21
CA LEU A 213 9.98 -15.25 25.10
C LEU A 213 10.65 -15.11 26.46
N VAL A 214 9.96 -14.56 27.47
CA VAL A 214 10.47 -14.44 28.84
C VAL A 214 10.68 -15.81 29.45
N TYR A 215 9.79 -16.78 29.18
CA TYR A 215 9.98 -18.17 29.62
C TYR A 215 11.23 -18.79 29.00
N ALA A 216 11.58 -18.46 27.76
CA ALA A 216 12.74 -18.98 27.06
C ALA A 216 14.08 -18.36 27.52
N MET A 217 14.06 -17.24 28.23
CA MET A 217 15.25 -16.54 28.77
C MET A 217 15.67 -17.05 30.12
#